data_fa13c887e6a881eb6224403a3e45ab9f
#
_entry.id   fa13c887e6a881eb6224403a3e45ab9f
#
_cell.length_a   1.000
_cell.length_b   1.000
_cell.length_c   1.000
_cell.angle_alpha   90.00
_cell.angle_beta   90.00
_cell.angle_gamma   90.00
#
_symmetry.space_group_name_H-M   'P 1'
#
loop_
_entity.id
_entity.type
_entity.pdbx_description
1 polymer ?
#
loop_
_entity_poly.entity_id
_entity_poly.type
_entity_poly.pdbx_seq_one_letter_code
_entity_poly.pdbx_strand_id
1 'polypeptide(L)'
;MFLAFVLVCTLLAGCASKTETPAKTETPAAAETTTETTTEAPAATETETEAPAEEADPRAEKIKIGFSVSGFDNENFVYMDQLMSKYCSENNIEYLTAAHNSESSALMEIMENFMAAGVNGVIFQNFEPDSINGTLEEMIEKGIKVVSYDSDNVPEGTTGCWICSNYDTGVVIGTAAADFINSELDGVCNYFIMNSKVAFMQDRVQGIIDTIAEKCPNSTLAYEPPKIVLAEAVETFSNMLTACPDVQVVCTGYSTCATNIIAEWLPEIQRKGGDLSKYGVFTCDCTNLDLEYMAQTVKGENILRSTVDLGLKELVPMGMITQCEAAIRGLDCEYAEGEVVTFPHDLVDLTNYEETAAKYNVEI
;
A
#
# COMPACT_ATOMS: atom_id res chain seq x y z
N MET A 1 -44.70 2.22 -26.69
CA MET A 1 -45.80 1.82 -25.79
C MET A 1 -45.38 2.24 -24.42
N PHE A 2 -45.95 3.39 -23.95
CA PHE A 2 -45.70 4.03 -22.66
C PHE A 2 -46.36 3.24 -21.56
N LEU A 3 -45.70 3.05 -20.44
CA LEU A 3 -46.39 2.91 -19.15
C LEU A 3 -45.63 3.66 -18.08
N ALA A 4 -46.19 4.78 -17.70
CA ALA A 4 -45.83 5.53 -16.50
C ALA A 4 -46.42 4.82 -15.27
N PHE A 5 -45.73 4.79 -14.15
CA PHE A 5 -46.32 4.53 -12.84
C PHE A 5 -46.05 5.68 -11.89
N VAL A 6 -47.15 6.10 -11.31
CA VAL A 6 -47.39 7.32 -10.56
C VAL A 6 -46.99 7.16 -9.11
N LEU A 7 -46.40 8.21 -8.62
CA LEU A 7 -46.08 8.59 -7.24
C LEU A 7 -47.35 8.65 -6.35
N VAL A 8 -47.28 8.09 -5.15
CA VAL A 8 -48.21 8.45 -4.05
C VAL A 8 -47.43 8.85 -2.81
N CYS A 9 -47.49 10.15 -2.54
CA CYS A 9 -47.11 10.75 -1.24
C CYS A 9 -48.24 10.54 -0.24
N THR A 10 -47.90 10.14 0.99
CA THR A 10 -48.78 10.43 2.14
C THR A 10 -47.95 11.06 3.26
N LEU A 11 -48.23 12.33 3.45
CA LEU A 11 -47.93 13.13 4.64
C LEU A 11 -48.84 12.74 5.79
N LEU A 12 -48.33 12.60 6.99
CA LEU A 12 -49.07 12.82 8.22
C LEU A 12 -48.20 13.53 9.24
N ALA A 13 -48.66 14.71 9.59
CA ALA A 13 -48.14 15.64 10.58
C ALA A 13 -48.81 15.44 11.95
N GLY A 14 -48.15 15.96 12.97
CA GLY A 14 -48.73 16.35 14.27
C GLY A 14 -48.13 15.59 15.45
N CYS A 15 -47.81 16.13 16.59
CA CYS A 15 -47.93 17.44 17.20
C CYS A 15 -46.99 17.49 18.40
N ALA A 16 -46.62 18.68 18.75
CA ALA A 16 -45.80 19.09 19.89
C ALA A 16 -46.53 19.02 21.25
N SER A 17 -45.75 18.99 22.35
CA SER A 17 -45.84 19.84 23.56
C SER A 17 -44.76 19.45 24.53
N LYS A 18 -43.87 20.36 24.83
CA LYS A 18 -43.82 21.40 25.86
C LYS A 18 -43.62 20.88 27.29
N THR A 19 -42.46 21.22 27.82
CA THR A 19 -42.09 21.99 29.01
C THR A 19 -42.34 21.35 30.39
N GLU A 20 -41.27 21.26 31.19
CA GLU A 20 -41.03 22.12 32.36
C GLU A 20 -39.82 21.65 33.16
N THR A 21 -38.90 22.57 33.42
CA THR A 21 -38.01 22.63 34.58
C THR A 21 -38.75 23.38 35.68
N PRO A 22 -38.57 23.17 36.98
CA PRO A 22 -37.39 23.76 37.64
C PRO A 22 -36.91 23.16 38.99
N ALA A 23 -35.75 23.66 39.37
CA ALA A 23 -35.27 24.20 40.65
C ALA A 23 -34.95 23.29 41.84
N LYS A 24 -33.69 23.34 42.22
CA LYS A 24 -33.04 23.98 43.38
C LYS A 24 -33.27 23.45 44.79
N THR A 25 -32.15 23.41 45.51
CA THR A 25 -31.89 23.78 46.92
C THR A 25 -31.84 22.56 47.85
N GLU A 26 -30.89 22.30 48.71
CA GLU A 26 -29.99 23.07 49.58
C GLU A 26 -28.98 22.15 50.28
N THR A 27 -27.82 22.69 50.62
CA THR A 27 -26.95 22.23 51.65
C THR A 27 -27.46 22.68 53.01
N PRO A 28 -27.22 21.97 54.12
CA PRO A 28 -26.22 22.49 55.04
C PRO A 28 -25.44 21.48 55.91
N ALA A 29 -24.23 21.91 56.22
CA ALA A 29 -23.54 22.19 57.49
C ALA A 29 -23.08 21.07 58.40
N ALA A 30 -21.79 21.13 58.55
CA ALA A 30 -20.89 20.87 59.65
C ALA A 30 -21.41 20.49 61.06
N ALA A 31 -20.67 19.59 61.69
CA ALA A 31 -20.45 19.60 63.16
C ALA A 31 -19.05 19.05 63.50
N GLU A 32 -18.35 19.85 64.26
CA GLU A 32 -17.03 19.67 64.82
C GLU A 32 -17.02 18.72 66.04
N THR A 33 -15.76 18.39 66.41
CA THR A 33 -15.25 18.11 67.78
C THR A 33 -15.14 16.61 68.11
N THR A 34 -14.03 16.07 68.57
CA THR A 34 -13.06 16.49 69.62
C THR A 34 -11.77 15.64 69.55
N THR A 35 -10.70 16.24 69.97
CA THR A 35 -9.35 15.77 70.20
C THR A 35 -9.29 14.78 71.35
N GLU A 36 -8.53 13.68 71.27
CA GLU A 36 -7.80 13.10 72.40
C GLU A 36 -6.41 12.62 71.97
N THR A 37 -5.44 13.18 72.60
CA THR A 37 -4.01 12.94 72.52
C THR A 37 -3.66 11.74 73.40
N THR A 38 -3.07 10.69 72.80
CA THR A 38 -2.32 9.70 73.61
C THR A 38 -0.94 9.47 72.96
N THR A 39 0.07 9.82 73.70
CA THR A 39 1.48 9.65 73.38
C THR A 39 1.90 8.19 73.67
N GLU A 40 2.42 7.49 72.70
CA GLU A 40 3.24 6.30 72.94
C GLU A 40 4.40 6.19 71.91
N ALA A 41 5.51 5.72 72.38
CA ALA A 41 6.87 5.83 71.92
C ALA A 41 7.20 4.87 70.76
N PRO A 42 8.34 5.03 70.01
CA PRO A 42 8.54 4.61 68.63
C PRO A 42 8.82 3.11 68.50
N ALA A 43 8.03 2.44 67.62
CA ALA A 43 8.33 1.11 67.11
C ALA A 43 9.13 1.24 65.81
N ALA A 44 10.12 0.38 65.68
CA ALA A 44 11.05 0.31 64.56
C ALA A 44 10.32 0.21 63.23
N THR A 45 10.66 1.11 62.31
CA THR A 45 10.23 1.08 60.91
C THR A 45 10.99 -0.05 60.21
N GLU A 46 10.35 -1.19 60.01
CA GLU A 46 10.77 -2.12 59.00
C GLU A 46 10.46 -1.46 57.64
N THR A 47 11.52 -1.15 56.90
CA THR A 47 11.42 -0.69 55.53
C THR A 47 11.01 -1.90 54.69
N GLU A 48 9.72 -2.06 54.43
CA GLU A 48 9.26 -2.92 53.32
C GLU A 48 9.86 -2.34 52.04
N THR A 49 10.83 -3.07 51.48
CA THR A 49 11.30 -2.86 50.12
C THR A 49 10.13 -3.30 49.22
N GLU A 50 9.36 -2.33 48.71
CA GLU A 50 8.43 -2.59 47.61
C GLU A 50 9.21 -3.29 46.48
N ALA A 51 8.82 -4.52 46.18
CA ALA A 51 9.28 -5.21 45.00
C ALA A 51 8.95 -4.30 43.76
N PRO A 52 9.84 -4.21 42.75
CA PRO A 52 9.52 -3.47 41.52
C PRO A 52 8.18 -3.96 41.01
N ALA A 53 7.23 -3.04 40.79
CA ALA A 53 5.99 -3.37 40.11
C ALA A 53 6.38 -4.03 38.78
N GLU A 54 5.91 -5.25 38.56
CA GLU A 54 6.05 -5.94 37.28
C GLU A 54 5.39 -5.04 36.22
N GLU A 55 6.18 -4.47 35.31
CA GLU A 55 5.64 -3.64 34.25
C GLU A 55 4.61 -4.48 33.46
N ALA A 56 3.38 -4.01 33.40
CA ALA A 56 2.30 -4.70 32.71
C ALA A 56 2.70 -4.89 31.25
N ASP A 57 2.54 -6.11 30.75
CA ASP A 57 2.79 -6.40 29.32
C ASP A 57 1.90 -5.49 28.45
N PRO A 58 2.47 -4.57 27.64
CA PRO A 58 1.69 -3.65 26.82
C PRO A 58 0.86 -4.37 25.74
N ARG A 59 1.14 -5.66 25.47
CA ARG A 59 0.37 -6.51 24.55
C ARG A 59 -0.75 -7.32 25.23
N ALA A 60 -0.93 -7.16 26.55
CA ALA A 60 -2.03 -7.83 27.28
C ALA A 60 -3.41 -7.35 26.83
N GLU A 61 -3.55 -6.08 26.48
CA GLU A 61 -4.80 -5.52 25.96
C GLU A 61 -4.96 -5.84 24.48
N LYS A 62 -6.17 -6.30 24.09
CA LYS A 62 -6.50 -6.56 22.69
C LYS A 62 -6.82 -5.25 21.97
N ILE A 63 -6.12 -4.98 20.87
CA ILE A 63 -6.39 -3.84 19.99
C ILE A 63 -6.94 -4.31 18.65
N LYS A 64 -7.46 -3.37 17.83
CA LYS A 64 -7.93 -3.64 16.48
C LYS A 64 -7.20 -2.77 15.47
N ILE A 65 -6.77 -3.37 14.37
CA ILE A 65 -6.17 -2.65 13.23
C ILE A 65 -6.90 -3.04 11.94
N GLY A 66 -7.30 -2.03 11.17
CA GLY A 66 -7.86 -2.18 9.84
C GLY A 66 -6.81 -2.02 8.75
N PHE A 67 -6.87 -2.82 7.69
CA PHE A 67 -6.03 -2.71 6.50
C PHE A 67 -6.89 -2.63 5.24
N SER A 68 -6.57 -1.68 4.34
CA SER A 68 -7.27 -1.54 3.06
C SER A 68 -6.32 -1.26 1.92
N VAL A 69 -6.51 -2.00 0.82
CA VAL A 69 -5.75 -1.87 -0.43
C VAL A 69 -6.68 -1.80 -1.64
N SER A 70 -6.11 -1.47 -2.80
CA SER A 70 -6.85 -1.38 -4.06
C SER A 70 -7.49 -2.70 -4.50
N GLY A 71 -6.92 -3.85 -4.15
CA GLY A 71 -7.51 -5.15 -4.51
C GLY A 71 -6.60 -6.31 -4.18
N PHE A 72 -7.14 -7.52 -4.22
CA PHE A 72 -6.39 -8.77 -3.99
C PHE A 72 -6.14 -9.54 -5.30
N ASP A 73 -6.22 -8.86 -6.43
CA ASP A 73 -5.80 -9.33 -7.76
C ASP A 73 -4.28 -9.15 -8.01
N ASN A 74 -3.62 -8.35 -7.18
CA ASN A 74 -2.16 -8.25 -7.13
C ASN A 74 -1.61 -9.19 -6.04
N GLU A 75 -0.69 -10.08 -6.44
CA GLU A 75 -0.04 -11.05 -5.55
C GLU A 75 0.59 -10.39 -4.31
N ASN A 76 1.23 -9.23 -4.48
CA ASN A 76 1.89 -8.53 -3.39
C ASN A 76 0.90 -8.06 -2.32
N PHE A 77 -0.29 -7.59 -2.70
CA PHE A 77 -1.30 -7.19 -1.71
C PHE A 77 -1.87 -8.39 -0.93
N VAL A 78 -2.00 -9.54 -1.59
CA VAL A 78 -2.35 -10.80 -0.90
C VAL A 78 -1.25 -11.17 0.10
N TYR A 79 0.01 -11.05 -0.30
CA TYR A 79 1.15 -11.37 0.56
C TYR A 79 1.27 -10.40 1.75
N MET A 80 1.10 -9.10 1.51
CA MET A 80 1.05 -8.07 2.57
C MET A 80 -0.04 -8.37 3.60
N ASP A 81 -1.26 -8.67 3.13
CA ASP A 81 -2.41 -9.03 3.97
C ASP A 81 -2.11 -10.26 4.83
N GLN A 82 -1.53 -11.31 4.25
CA GLN A 82 -1.16 -12.53 4.97
C GLN A 82 -0.10 -12.28 6.04
N LEU A 83 0.93 -11.47 5.74
CA LEU A 83 1.98 -11.13 6.69
C LEU A 83 1.42 -10.32 7.85
N MET A 84 0.63 -9.28 7.57
CA MET A 84 0.01 -8.45 8.61
C MET A 84 -0.98 -9.26 9.45
N SER A 85 -1.79 -10.12 8.83
CA SER A 85 -2.73 -11.01 9.53
C SER A 85 -1.99 -11.96 10.48
N LYS A 86 -0.89 -12.57 10.02
CA LYS A 86 -0.04 -13.42 10.85
C LYS A 86 0.53 -12.65 12.03
N TYR A 87 1.16 -11.50 11.78
CA TYR A 87 1.69 -10.64 12.82
C TYR A 87 0.63 -10.28 13.86
N CYS A 88 -0.55 -9.86 13.43
CA CYS A 88 -1.67 -9.50 14.29
C CYS A 88 -2.12 -10.67 15.18
N SER A 89 -2.18 -11.88 14.63
CA SER A 89 -2.55 -13.09 15.38
C SER A 89 -1.54 -13.43 16.49
N GLU A 90 -0.26 -13.14 16.29
CA GLU A 90 0.84 -13.39 17.23
C GLU A 90 0.97 -12.30 18.31
N ASN A 91 0.37 -11.10 18.09
CA ASN A 91 0.53 -9.93 18.95
C ASN A 91 -0.76 -9.42 19.60
N ASN A 92 -1.78 -10.28 19.76
CA ASN A 92 -3.07 -9.94 20.38
C ASN A 92 -3.80 -8.76 19.69
N ILE A 93 -3.80 -8.75 18.34
CA ILE A 93 -4.44 -7.74 17.52
C ILE A 93 -5.60 -8.37 16.74
N GLU A 94 -6.78 -7.79 16.81
CA GLU A 94 -7.89 -8.13 15.93
C GLU A 94 -7.67 -7.43 14.58
N TYR A 95 -7.55 -8.21 13.52
CA TYR A 95 -7.24 -7.72 12.19
C TYR A 95 -8.49 -7.69 11.30
N LEU A 96 -8.73 -6.56 10.67
CA LEU A 96 -9.80 -6.37 9.70
C LEU A 96 -9.17 -6.01 8.35
N THR A 97 -9.69 -6.56 7.27
CA THR A 97 -9.18 -6.27 5.92
C THR A 97 -10.32 -6.02 4.94
N ALA A 98 -10.08 -5.12 3.97
CA ALA A 98 -11.03 -4.79 2.91
C ALA A 98 -10.32 -4.28 1.66
N ALA A 99 -10.92 -4.50 0.48
CA ALA A 99 -10.45 -3.95 -0.80
C ALA A 99 -11.36 -2.83 -1.26
N HIS A 100 -10.76 -1.67 -1.64
CA HIS A 100 -11.50 -0.53 -2.17
C HIS A 100 -11.58 -0.50 -3.70
N ASN A 101 -10.95 -1.45 -4.42
CA ASN A 101 -10.97 -1.60 -5.86
C ASN A 101 -10.62 -0.32 -6.65
N SER A 102 -9.73 0.50 -6.08
CA SER A 102 -9.35 1.84 -6.61
C SER A 102 -10.54 2.80 -6.78
N GLU A 103 -11.54 2.69 -5.89
CA GLU A 103 -12.71 3.57 -5.85
C GLU A 103 -12.71 4.38 -4.55
N SER A 104 -12.62 5.71 -4.65
CA SER A 104 -12.56 6.61 -3.49
C SER A 104 -13.77 6.51 -2.58
N SER A 105 -14.97 6.32 -3.14
CA SER A 105 -16.20 6.12 -2.37
C SER A 105 -16.18 4.83 -1.55
N ALA A 106 -15.61 3.76 -2.11
CA ALA A 106 -15.45 2.49 -1.40
C ALA A 106 -14.41 2.63 -0.27
N LEU A 107 -13.31 3.35 -0.51
CA LEU A 107 -12.32 3.61 0.53
C LEU A 107 -12.91 4.42 1.69
N MET A 108 -13.72 5.47 1.42
CA MET A 108 -14.43 6.20 2.46
C MET A 108 -15.37 5.30 3.27
N GLU A 109 -16.18 4.48 2.61
CA GLU A 109 -17.09 3.54 3.28
C GLU A 109 -16.32 2.55 4.16
N ILE A 110 -15.17 2.04 3.69
CA ILE A 110 -14.30 1.15 4.48
C ILE A 110 -13.76 1.85 5.73
N MET A 111 -13.31 3.11 5.62
CA MET A 111 -12.82 3.87 6.77
C MET A 111 -13.93 4.14 7.78
N GLU A 112 -15.14 4.49 7.35
CA GLU A 112 -16.31 4.64 8.20
C GLU A 112 -16.69 3.33 8.91
N ASN A 113 -16.64 2.19 8.19
CA ASN A 113 -16.88 0.87 8.75
C ASN A 113 -15.81 0.48 9.78
N PHE A 114 -14.55 0.79 9.55
CA PHE A 114 -13.46 0.56 10.51
C PHE A 114 -13.65 1.41 11.77
N MET A 115 -14.03 2.70 11.64
CA MET A 115 -14.41 3.54 12.80
C MET A 115 -15.56 2.94 13.58
N ALA A 116 -16.62 2.50 12.89
CA ALA A 116 -17.79 1.88 13.53
C ALA A 116 -17.45 0.55 14.23
N ALA A 117 -16.48 -0.20 13.73
CA ALA A 117 -15.96 -1.42 14.34
C ALA A 117 -15.08 -1.15 15.55
N GLY A 118 -14.72 0.11 15.82
CA GLY A 118 -13.89 0.52 16.95
C GLY A 118 -12.43 0.13 16.79
N VAL A 119 -11.84 0.36 15.60
CA VAL A 119 -10.41 0.16 15.38
C VAL A 119 -9.58 1.16 16.18
N ASN A 120 -8.40 0.74 16.61
CA ASN A 120 -7.41 1.60 17.26
C ASN A 120 -6.44 2.20 16.24
N GLY A 121 -6.29 1.56 15.08
CA GLY A 121 -5.47 2.06 13.98
C GLY A 121 -5.95 1.54 12.63
N VAL A 122 -5.53 2.25 11.57
CA VAL A 122 -5.77 1.87 10.17
C VAL A 122 -4.48 2.00 9.37
N ILE A 123 -4.29 1.07 8.44
CA ILE A 123 -3.26 1.08 7.41
C ILE A 123 -4.01 1.01 6.09
N PHE A 124 -3.75 1.93 5.16
CA PHE A 124 -4.53 1.95 3.92
C PHE A 124 -3.72 2.49 2.75
N GLN A 125 -4.01 1.96 1.57
CA GLN A 125 -3.46 2.48 0.33
C GLN A 125 -4.19 3.76 -0.07
N ASN A 126 -3.44 4.86 -0.14
CA ASN A 126 -3.96 6.18 -0.48
C ASN A 126 -3.69 6.53 -1.95
N PHE A 127 -4.58 6.15 -2.83
CA PHE A 127 -4.42 6.35 -4.29
C PHE A 127 -5.04 7.66 -4.83
N GLU A 128 -5.96 8.27 -4.09
CA GLU A 128 -6.55 9.61 -4.36
C GLU A 128 -6.58 10.44 -3.06
N PRO A 129 -5.44 11.04 -2.68
CA PRO A 129 -5.24 11.63 -1.36
C PRO A 129 -6.32 12.62 -0.92
N ASP A 130 -6.70 13.56 -1.79
CA ASP A 130 -7.63 14.63 -1.43
C ASP A 130 -9.06 14.14 -1.14
N SER A 131 -9.40 12.93 -1.60
CA SER A 131 -10.79 12.44 -1.53
C SER A 131 -11.22 12.02 -0.13
N ILE A 132 -10.28 11.63 0.75
CA ILE A 132 -10.60 11.05 2.07
C ILE A 132 -10.01 11.82 3.25
N ASN A 133 -9.30 12.93 3.03
CA ASN A 133 -8.60 13.67 4.09
C ASN A 133 -9.53 14.07 5.24
N GLY A 134 -10.76 14.48 4.95
CA GLY A 134 -11.74 14.80 6.01
C GLY A 134 -12.11 13.60 6.90
N THR A 135 -12.19 12.40 6.33
CA THR A 135 -12.43 11.18 7.11
C THR A 135 -11.21 10.82 7.96
N LEU A 136 -9.99 11.02 7.41
CA LEU A 136 -8.75 10.79 8.16
C LEU A 136 -8.59 11.77 9.32
N GLU A 137 -8.92 13.05 9.13
CA GLU A 137 -8.94 14.06 10.20
C GLU A 137 -9.88 13.63 11.34
N GLU A 138 -11.08 13.17 11.01
CA GLU A 138 -12.03 12.66 12.00
C GLU A 138 -11.47 11.44 12.76
N MET A 139 -10.78 10.51 12.07
CA MET A 139 -10.13 9.37 12.71
C MET A 139 -9.04 9.81 13.69
N ILE A 140 -8.18 10.74 13.27
CA ILE A 140 -7.08 11.29 14.09
C ILE A 140 -7.66 12.01 15.32
N GLU A 141 -8.70 12.83 15.17
CA GLU A 141 -9.39 13.49 16.28
C GLU A 141 -9.97 12.51 17.30
N LYS A 142 -10.39 11.33 16.86
CA LYS A 142 -10.84 10.23 17.71
C LYS A 142 -9.72 9.42 18.34
N GLY A 143 -8.46 9.74 18.06
CA GLY A 143 -7.28 9.05 18.57
C GLY A 143 -6.95 7.75 17.83
N ILE A 144 -7.56 7.50 16.67
CA ILE A 144 -7.22 6.36 15.81
C ILE A 144 -5.90 6.66 15.11
N LYS A 145 -4.96 5.72 15.18
CA LYS A 145 -3.66 5.83 14.52
C LYS A 145 -3.81 5.55 13.02
N VAL A 146 -3.25 6.42 12.19
CA VAL A 146 -3.41 6.38 10.73
C VAL A 146 -2.05 6.18 10.08
N VAL A 147 -1.89 5.12 9.30
CA VAL A 147 -0.70 4.87 8.49
C VAL A 147 -1.11 4.84 7.01
N SER A 148 -0.55 5.76 6.24
CA SER A 148 -0.77 5.86 4.80
C SER A 148 0.26 5.04 4.04
N TYR A 149 -0.17 4.39 2.98
CA TYR A 149 0.64 3.66 2.01
C TYR A 149 0.40 4.27 0.62
N ASP A 150 1.47 4.46 -0.16
CA ASP A 150 1.52 5.10 -1.49
C ASP A 150 1.33 6.62 -1.54
N SER A 151 1.06 7.33 -0.44
CA SER A 151 0.95 8.78 -0.46
C SER A 151 1.35 9.43 0.87
N ASP A 152 2.00 10.59 0.79
CA ASP A 152 2.31 11.50 1.88
C ASP A 152 1.35 12.72 1.94
N ASN A 153 0.43 12.84 0.98
CA ASN A 153 -0.63 13.86 1.03
C ASN A 153 -1.74 13.43 1.98
N VAL A 154 -1.49 13.58 3.26
CA VAL A 154 -2.35 13.17 4.39
C VAL A 154 -2.43 14.29 5.42
N PRO A 155 -3.47 14.31 6.30
CA PRO A 155 -3.60 15.30 7.35
C PRO A 155 -2.45 15.31 8.35
N GLU A 156 -2.23 16.46 8.99
CA GLU A 156 -1.34 16.57 10.15
C GLU A 156 -1.79 15.62 11.27
N GLY A 157 -0.85 14.98 11.93
CA GLY A 157 -1.14 13.98 12.97
C GLY A 157 -1.25 12.54 12.44
N THR A 158 -1.05 12.33 11.13
CA THR A 158 -0.89 10.98 10.57
C THR A 158 0.31 10.28 11.21
N THR A 159 0.11 9.02 11.63
CA THR A 159 1.08 8.24 12.39
C THR A 159 2.32 7.86 11.57
N GLY A 160 2.13 7.60 10.28
CA GLY A 160 3.21 7.27 9.35
C GLY A 160 2.76 7.33 7.91
N CYS A 161 3.71 7.65 7.03
CA CYS A 161 3.51 7.66 5.59
C CYS A 161 4.55 6.79 4.92
N TRP A 162 4.12 5.77 4.21
CA TRP A 162 4.97 4.86 3.48
C TRP A 162 4.78 5.12 1.99
N ILE A 163 5.79 5.70 1.34
CA ILE A 163 5.65 6.21 -0.03
C ILE A 163 6.57 5.48 -1.01
N CYS A 164 6.04 5.23 -2.20
CA CYS A 164 6.84 4.85 -3.35
C CYS A 164 7.26 6.13 -4.10
N SER A 165 8.58 6.34 -4.28
CA SER A 165 9.05 7.34 -5.24
C SER A 165 8.83 6.81 -6.65
N ASN A 166 7.65 7.13 -7.21
CA ASN A 166 7.24 6.60 -8.50
C ASN A 166 8.16 7.02 -9.65
N TYR A 167 8.65 8.26 -9.63
CA TYR A 167 9.64 8.71 -10.62
C TYR A 167 10.94 7.89 -10.54
N ASP A 168 11.47 7.68 -9.32
CA ASP A 168 12.71 6.90 -9.13
C ASP A 168 12.51 5.42 -9.51
N THR A 169 11.36 4.83 -9.19
CA THR A 169 11.00 3.49 -9.71
C THR A 169 11.08 3.47 -11.24
N GLY A 170 10.54 4.49 -11.89
CA GLY A 170 10.63 4.65 -13.35
C GLY A 170 12.07 4.77 -13.84
N VAL A 171 12.92 5.50 -13.12
CA VAL A 171 14.36 5.63 -13.43
C VAL A 171 15.07 4.27 -13.36
N VAL A 172 14.76 3.45 -12.35
CA VAL A 172 15.35 2.09 -12.24
C VAL A 172 14.90 1.20 -13.38
N ILE A 173 13.60 1.16 -13.72
CA ILE A 173 13.07 0.40 -14.86
C ILE A 173 13.71 0.88 -16.17
N GLY A 174 13.74 2.18 -16.38
CA GLY A 174 14.32 2.81 -17.57
C GLY A 174 15.82 2.57 -17.71
N THR A 175 16.55 2.51 -16.59
CA THR A 175 17.98 2.20 -16.57
C THR A 175 18.22 0.76 -17.03
N ALA A 176 17.49 -0.21 -16.46
CA ALA A 176 17.62 -1.61 -16.86
C ALA A 176 17.28 -1.82 -18.35
N ALA A 177 16.21 -1.14 -18.83
CA ALA A 177 15.85 -1.18 -20.25
C ALA A 177 16.94 -0.55 -21.13
N ALA A 178 17.49 0.60 -20.75
CA ALA A 178 18.54 1.27 -21.49
C ALA A 178 19.85 0.47 -21.55
N ASP A 179 20.22 -0.18 -20.45
CA ASP A 179 21.39 -1.07 -20.40
C ASP A 179 21.23 -2.26 -21.34
N PHE A 180 20.02 -2.87 -21.39
CA PHE A 180 19.69 -3.90 -22.37
C PHE A 180 19.74 -3.39 -23.81
N ILE A 181 19.17 -2.22 -24.08
CA ILE A 181 19.19 -1.60 -25.43
C ILE A 181 20.64 -1.39 -25.87
N ASN A 182 21.50 -0.90 -24.99
CA ASN A 182 22.90 -0.64 -25.33
C ASN A 182 23.72 -1.93 -25.48
N SER A 183 23.48 -2.97 -24.67
CA SER A 183 24.27 -4.21 -24.74
C SER A 183 23.78 -5.17 -25.82
N GLU A 184 22.46 -5.30 -26.01
CA GLU A 184 21.89 -6.32 -26.88
C GLU A 184 21.37 -5.80 -28.23
N LEU A 185 21.10 -4.49 -28.34
CA LEU A 185 20.47 -3.87 -29.50
C LEU A 185 21.32 -2.75 -30.13
N ASP A 186 22.61 -2.69 -29.81
CA ASP A 186 23.55 -1.69 -30.33
C ASP A 186 23.10 -0.22 -30.10
N GLY A 187 22.33 0.02 -29.03
CA GLY A 187 21.86 1.34 -28.61
C GLY A 187 20.69 1.90 -29.42
N VAL A 188 20.02 1.07 -30.22
CA VAL A 188 18.89 1.51 -31.07
C VAL A 188 17.76 0.48 -31.08
N CYS A 189 16.57 0.90 -30.70
CA CYS A 189 15.35 0.09 -30.86
C CYS A 189 14.09 0.94 -30.93
N ASN A 190 12.98 0.32 -31.32
CA ASN A 190 11.65 0.79 -31.02
C ASN A 190 11.19 0.20 -29.70
N TYR A 191 10.66 1.04 -28.79
CA TYR A 191 10.17 0.59 -27.51
C TYR A 191 8.77 1.10 -27.21
N PHE A 192 8.01 0.36 -26.40
CA PHE A 192 6.73 0.74 -25.85
C PHE A 192 6.81 0.95 -24.34
N ILE A 193 5.93 1.81 -23.83
CA ILE A 193 5.67 1.94 -22.39
C ILE A 193 4.17 1.77 -22.17
N MET A 194 3.79 0.83 -21.33
CA MET A 194 2.42 0.65 -20.89
C MET A 194 2.17 1.47 -19.64
N ASN A 195 1.17 2.34 -19.69
CA ASN A 195 0.80 3.27 -18.63
C ASN A 195 -0.51 2.84 -17.97
N SER A 196 -0.89 3.48 -16.89
CA SER A 196 -2.14 3.28 -16.16
C SER A 196 -2.92 4.60 -16.05
N LYS A 197 -4.23 4.53 -15.83
CA LYS A 197 -5.07 5.70 -15.50
C LYS A 197 -4.77 6.28 -14.12
N VAL A 198 -4.13 5.50 -13.24
CA VAL A 198 -3.79 5.91 -11.87
C VAL A 198 -2.80 7.07 -11.90
N ALA A 199 -3.07 8.12 -11.12
CA ALA A 199 -2.34 9.39 -11.20
C ALA A 199 -0.83 9.24 -10.92
N PHE A 200 -0.45 8.53 -9.85
CA PHE A 200 0.96 8.36 -9.48
C PHE A 200 1.78 7.54 -10.50
N MET A 201 1.12 6.73 -11.33
CA MET A 201 1.79 5.98 -12.40
C MET A 201 2.33 6.87 -13.51
N GLN A 202 1.84 8.12 -13.61
CA GLN A 202 2.34 9.08 -14.62
C GLN A 202 3.81 9.44 -14.34
N ASP A 203 4.17 9.61 -13.06
CA ASP A 203 5.55 9.93 -12.66
C ASP A 203 6.48 8.74 -12.93
N ARG A 204 6.02 7.50 -12.70
CA ARG A 204 6.77 6.29 -13.02
C ARG A 204 7.06 6.18 -14.52
N VAL A 205 6.06 6.41 -15.36
CA VAL A 205 6.21 6.44 -16.82
C VAL A 205 7.15 7.56 -17.26
N GLN A 206 7.07 8.73 -16.63
CA GLN A 206 7.97 9.84 -16.96
C GLN A 206 9.43 9.50 -16.64
N GLY A 207 9.69 8.86 -15.48
CA GLY A 207 11.03 8.38 -15.12
C GLY A 207 11.60 7.39 -16.14
N ILE A 208 10.78 6.48 -16.68
CA ILE A 208 11.18 5.56 -17.75
C ILE A 208 11.53 6.33 -19.03
N ILE A 209 10.67 7.27 -19.45
CA ILE A 209 10.86 8.06 -20.68
C ILE A 209 12.16 8.85 -20.62
N ASP A 210 12.35 9.63 -19.55
CA ASP A 210 13.49 10.51 -19.37
C ASP A 210 14.80 9.71 -19.38
N THR A 211 14.81 8.57 -18.67
CA THR A 211 16.02 7.72 -18.56
C THR A 211 16.38 7.06 -19.90
N ILE A 212 15.42 6.50 -20.63
CA ILE A 212 15.71 5.89 -21.94
C ILE A 212 16.12 6.96 -22.95
N ALA A 213 15.47 8.12 -22.94
CA ALA A 213 15.81 9.22 -23.84
C ALA A 213 17.22 9.76 -23.59
N GLU A 214 17.66 9.82 -22.33
CA GLU A 214 19.02 10.24 -21.96
C GLU A 214 20.07 9.20 -22.38
N LYS A 215 19.85 7.92 -21.99
CA LYS A 215 20.85 6.85 -22.14
C LYS A 215 20.88 6.21 -23.53
N CYS A 216 19.75 6.25 -24.25
CA CYS A 216 19.59 5.66 -25.58
C CYS A 216 18.94 6.66 -26.57
N PRO A 217 19.60 7.80 -26.87
CA PRO A 217 19.00 8.90 -27.63
C PRO A 217 18.65 8.56 -29.07
N ASN A 218 19.12 7.42 -29.60
CA ASN A 218 18.79 6.93 -30.94
C ASN A 218 17.61 5.95 -30.95
N SER A 219 17.10 5.56 -29.79
CA SER A 219 15.93 4.70 -29.67
C SER A 219 14.63 5.53 -29.75
N THR A 220 13.55 4.91 -30.22
CA THR A 220 12.28 5.59 -30.47
C THR A 220 11.18 5.05 -29.58
N LEU A 221 10.54 5.93 -28.81
CA LEU A 221 9.24 5.64 -28.20
C LEU A 221 8.21 5.57 -29.34
N ALA A 222 7.85 4.34 -29.73
CA ALA A 222 7.11 4.10 -30.95
C ALA A 222 5.61 4.37 -30.86
N TYR A 223 5.11 4.61 -29.66
CA TYR A 223 3.70 4.91 -29.40
C TYR A 223 3.57 5.74 -28.12
N GLU A 224 2.65 6.71 -28.09
CA GLU A 224 2.33 7.48 -26.88
C GLU A 224 1.82 6.54 -25.78
N PRO A 225 2.36 6.59 -24.55
CA PRO A 225 1.97 5.66 -23.49
C PRO A 225 0.48 5.74 -23.16
N PRO A 226 -0.30 4.68 -23.45
CA PRO A 226 -1.75 4.70 -23.28
C PRO A 226 -2.15 4.65 -21.80
N LYS A 227 -3.04 5.55 -21.36
CA LYS A 227 -3.61 5.54 -20.02
C LYS A 227 -4.77 4.56 -19.94
N ILE A 228 -4.52 3.34 -19.51
CA ILE A 228 -5.47 2.22 -19.54
C ILE A 228 -5.78 1.65 -18.15
N VAL A 229 -6.83 0.86 -18.03
CA VAL A 229 -7.01 -0.09 -16.94
C VAL A 229 -6.41 -1.45 -17.33
N LEU A 230 -6.08 -2.29 -16.35
CA LEU A 230 -5.43 -3.58 -16.61
C LEU A 230 -6.18 -4.46 -17.62
N ALA A 231 -7.51 -4.49 -17.55
CA ALA A 231 -8.35 -5.26 -18.49
C ALA A 231 -8.18 -4.88 -19.97
N GLU A 232 -7.69 -3.65 -20.26
CA GLU A 232 -7.45 -3.13 -21.61
C GLU A 232 -6.02 -3.42 -22.10
N ALA A 233 -5.11 -3.95 -21.23
CA ALA A 233 -3.68 -4.02 -21.51
C ALA A 233 -3.36 -4.88 -22.75
N VAL A 234 -3.91 -6.09 -22.84
CA VAL A 234 -3.63 -7.03 -23.92
C VAL A 234 -4.14 -6.49 -25.26
N GLU A 235 -5.38 -6.00 -25.30
CA GLU A 235 -5.96 -5.43 -26.55
C GLU A 235 -5.16 -4.20 -27.00
N THR A 236 -4.84 -3.31 -26.07
CA THR A 236 -4.06 -2.09 -26.37
C THR A 236 -2.67 -2.47 -26.90
N PHE A 237 -2.00 -3.41 -26.25
CA PHE A 237 -0.69 -3.89 -26.68
C PHE A 237 -0.73 -4.51 -28.08
N SER A 238 -1.72 -5.35 -28.37
CA SER A 238 -1.90 -5.94 -29.70
C SER A 238 -2.12 -4.88 -30.80
N ASN A 239 -2.84 -3.79 -30.48
CA ASN A 239 -3.00 -2.65 -31.39
C ASN A 239 -1.68 -1.91 -31.61
N MET A 240 -0.87 -1.71 -30.55
CA MET A 240 0.46 -1.10 -30.63
C MET A 240 1.41 -1.96 -31.47
N LEU A 241 1.42 -3.30 -31.30
CA LEU A 241 2.21 -4.22 -32.11
C LEU A 241 1.80 -4.21 -33.59
N THR A 242 0.52 -3.99 -33.86
CA THR A 242 0.05 -3.84 -35.26
C THR A 242 0.57 -2.56 -35.92
N ALA A 243 0.64 -1.47 -35.14
CA ALA A 243 1.18 -0.19 -35.57
C ALA A 243 2.71 -0.17 -35.70
N CYS A 244 3.42 -0.86 -34.82
CA CYS A 244 4.87 -0.95 -34.79
C CYS A 244 5.31 -2.41 -34.53
N PRO A 245 5.36 -3.26 -35.58
CA PRO A 245 5.63 -4.69 -35.44
C PRO A 245 7.10 -5.04 -35.15
N ASP A 246 7.99 -4.07 -35.22
CA ASP A 246 9.44 -4.17 -34.99
C ASP A 246 9.85 -3.69 -33.61
N VAL A 247 8.91 -3.52 -32.68
CA VAL A 247 9.21 -3.23 -31.28
C VAL A 247 10.01 -4.39 -30.65
N GLN A 248 11.00 -4.03 -29.83
CA GLN A 248 11.89 -4.99 -29.17
C GLN A 248 11.89 -4.88 -27.65
N VAL A 249 11.50 -3.73 -27.12
CA VAL A 249 11.51 -3.44 -25.68
C VAL A 249 10.13 -2.94 -25.24
N VAL A 250 9.65 -3.48 -24.13
CA VAL A 250 8.42 -3.02 -23.46
C VAL A 250 8.71 -2.75 -21.99
N CYS A 251 8.38 -1.55 -21.54
CA CYS A 251 8.38 -1.20 -20.12
C CYS A 251 6.96 -1.12 -19.60
N THR A 252 6.72 -1.62 -18.39
CA THR A 252 5.43 -1.51 -17.72
C THR A 252 5.62 -0.97 -16.30
N GLY A 253 4.59 -0.32 -15.78
CA GLY A 253 4.64 0.23 -14.43
C GLY A 253 4.32 -0.77 -13.33
N TYR A 254 3.93 -2.02 -13.65
CA TYR A 254 3.55 -3.05 -12.67
C TYR A 254 3.56 -4.46 -13.29
N SER A 255 3.84 -5.48 -12.47
CA SER A 255 4.07 -6.86 -12.89
C SER A 255 2.90 -7.49 -13.62
N THR A 256 1.66 -7.35 -13.13
CA THR A 256 0.49 -8.00 -13.77
C THR A 256 0.31 -7.53 -15.23
N CYS A 257 0.63 -6.27 -15.55
CA CYS A 257 0.63 -5.80 -16.94
C CYS A 257 1.74 -6.47 -17.76
N ALA A 258 2.95 -6.58 -17.21
CA ALA A 258 4.08 -7.20 -17.88
C ALA A 258 3.80 -8.67 -18.22
N THR A 259 3.32 -9.44 -17.24
CA THR A 259 3.04 -10.88 -17.42
C THR A 259 1.93 -11.14 -18.43
N ASN A 260 0.89 -10.32 -18.45
CA ASN A 260 -0.17 -10.38 -19.47
C ASN A 260 0.38 -10.09 -20.88
N ILE A 261 1.24 -9.08 -21.02
CA ILE A 261 1.89 -8.74 -22.29
C ILE A 261 2.82 -9.88 -22.75
N ILE A 262 3.61 -10.44 -21.85
CA ILE A 262 4.50 -11.56 -22.17
C ILE A 262 3.70 -12.77 -22.68
N ALA A 263 2.60 -13.10 -22.01
CA ALA A 263 1.73 -14.20 -22.41
C ALA A 263 1.18 -14.06 -23.82
N GLU A 264 0.93 -12.83 -24.28
CA GLU A 264 0.48 -12.52 -25.64
C GLU A 264 1.64 -12.45 -26.64
N TRP A 265 2.73 -11.79 -26.29
CA TRP A 265 3.82 -11.45 -27.20
C TRP A 265 4.81 -12.58 -27.44
N LEU A 266 5.18 -13.32 -26.41
CA LEU A 266 6.17 -14.40 -26.49
C LEU A 266 5.82 -15.47 -27.53
N PRO A 267 4.57 -16.02 -27.58
CA PRO A 267 4.18 -16.96 -28.63
C PRO A 267 4.26 -16.36 -30.05
N GLU A 268 3.99 -15.06 -30.20
CA GLU A 268 4.09 -14.40 -31.49
C GLU A 268 5.54 -14.27 -31.96
N ILE A 269 6.46 -13.87 -31.07
CA ILE A 269 7.90 -13.81 -31.36
C ILE A 269 8.39 -15.20 -31.79
N GLN A 270 8.06 -16.24 -31.02
CA GLN A 270 8.46 -17.64 -31.30
C GLN A 270 7.90 -18.13 -32.64
N ARG A 271 6.63 -17.85 -32.93
CA ARG A 271 5.99 -18.22 -34.19
C ARG A 271 6.66 -17.57 -35.43
N LYS A 272 7.20 -16.35 -35.23
CA LYS A 272 7.95 -15.63 -36.26
C LYS A 272 9.41 -16.06 -36.38
N GLY A 273 9.90 -16.95 -35.50
CA GLY A 273 11.27 -17.39 -35.44
C GLY A 273 12.22 -16.29 -34.90
N GLY A 274 11.70 -15.37 -34.09
CA GLY A 274 12.47 -14.31 -33.47
C GLY A 274 13.48 -14.84 -32.45
N ASP A 275 14.64 -14.18 -32.39
CA ASP A 275 15.66 -14.44 -31.38
C ASP A 275 15.27 -13.78 -30.05
N LEU A 276 14.85 -14.57 -29.06
CA LEU A 276 14.38 -14.08 -27.77
C LEU A 276 15.43 -13.24 -27.02
N SER A 277 16.72 -13.41 -27.33
CA SER A 277 17.77 -12.57 -26.73
C SER A 277 17.66 -11.09 -27.11
N LYS A 278 16.95 -10.76 -28.18
CA LYS A 278 16.76 -9.41 -28.73
C LYS A 278 15.43 -8.76 -28.31
N TYR A 279 14.70 -9.38 -27.38
CA TYR A 279 13.46 -8.84 -26.83
C TYR A 279 13.54 -8.73 -25.32
N GLY A 280 12.95 -7.68 -24.75
CA GLY A 280 12.98 -7.44 -23.32
C GLY A 280 11.70 -6.80 -22.79
N VAL A 281 11.20 -7.32 -21.67
CA VAL A 281 10.17 -6.70 -20.85
C VAL A 281 10.77 -6.29 -19.51
N PHE A 282 10.46 -5.10 -19.04
CA PHE A 282 10.97 -4.47 -17.83
C PHE A 282 9.81 -3.96 -16.99
N THR A 283 9.78 -4.27 -15.70
CA THR A 283 8.64 -4.00 -14.83
C THR A 283 9.04 -3.69 -13.39
N CYS A 284 8.09 -3.66 -12.47
CA CYS A 284 8.33 -3.63 -11.04
C CYS A 284 7.33 -4.56 -10.30
N ASP A 285 7.35 -4.52 -8.97
CA ASP A 285 6.59 -5.31 -8.00
C ASP A 285 7.29 -6.60 -7.53
N CYS A 286 8.21 -7.15 -8.29
CA CYS A 286 8.97 -8.35 -7.94
C CYS A 286 8.09 -9.51 -7.46
N THR A 287 7.06 -9.87 -8.26
CA THR A 287 6.16 -10.99 -7.94
C THR A 287 6.87 -12.34 -8.06
N ASN A 288 6.26 -13.41 -7.53
CA ASN A 288 6.82 -14.76 -7.71
C ASN A 288 6.87 -15.14 -9.18
N LEU A 289 5.84 -14.77 -9.95
CA LEU A 289 5.79 -15.01 -11.38
C LEU A 289 6.89 -14.24 -12.15
N ASP A 290 7.27 -13.04 -11.70
CA ASP A 290 8.42 -12.34 -12.30
C ASP A 290 9.71 -13.14 -12.13
N LEU A 291 9.97 -13.68 -10.93
CA LEU A 291 11.15 -14.49 -10.66
C LEU A 291 11.17 -15.80 -11.47
N GLU A 292 10.02 -16.49 -11.60
CA GLU A 292 9.86 -17.65 -12.46
C GLU A 292 10.12 -17.30 -13.94
N TYR A 293 9.61 -16.18 -14.45
CA TYR A 293 9.81 -15.74 -15.82
C TYR A 293 11.28 -15.35 -16.07
N MET A 294 11.97 -14.76 -15.11
CA MET A 294 13.40 -14.49 -15.23
C MET A 294 14.22 -15.80 -15.26
N ALA A 295 13.86 -16.81 -14.47
CA ALA A 295 14.48 -18.14 -14.56
C ALA A 295 14.28 -18.79 -15.94
N GLN A 296 13.12 -18.63 -16.55
CA GLN A 296 12.85 -19.07 -17.93
C GLN A 296 13.65 -18.22 -18.94
N THR A 297 13.83 -16.93 -18.70
CA THR A 297 14.62 -16.04 -19.56
C THR A 297 16.09 -16.48 -19.64
N VAL A 298 16.67 -16.85 -18.50
CA VAL A 298 18.04 -17.41 -18.45
C VAL A 298 18.15 -18.72 -19.27
N LYS A 299 17.08 -19.51 -19.32
CA LYS A 299 17.01 -20.73 -20.16
C LYS A 299 16.74 -20.42 -21.66
N GLY A 300 16.50 -19.16 -22.02
CA GLY A 300 16.16 -18.74 -23.40
C GLY A 300 14.70 -19.01 -23.76
N GLU A 301 13.83 -19.11 -22.78
CA GLU A 301 12.41 -19.51 -22.93
C GLU A 301 11.44 -18.34 -22.68
N ASN A 302 11.91 -17.21 -22.15
CA ASN A 302 11.10 -16.03 -21.82
C ASN A 302 11.83 -14.73 -22.19
N ILE A 303 11.20 -13.58 -21.95
CA ILE A 303 11.70 -12.24 -22.30
C ILE A 303 11.62 -11.22 -21.16
N LEU A 304 11.23 -11.62 -19.93
CA LEU A 304 11.29 -10.75 -18.77
C LEU A 304 12.74 -10.58 -18.33
N ARG A 305 13.25 -9.34 -18.36
CA ARG A 305 14.67 -9.02 -18.07
C ARG A 305 14.92 -8.51 -16.68
N SER A 306 13.99 -7.73 -16.15
CA SER A 306 14.09 -7.21 -14.80
C SER A 306 12.74 -6.84 -14.20
N THR A 307 12.73 -6.76 -12.89
CA THR A 307 11.68 -6.18 -12.08
C THR A 307 12.32 -5.30 -10.99
N VAL A 308 11.54 -4.45 -10.34
CA VAL A 308 11.99 -3.66 -9.19
C VAL A 308 11.34 -4.21 -7.93
N ASP A 309 12.15 -4.56 -6.92
CA ASP A 309 11.65 -4.93 -5.60
C ASP A 309 11.38 -3.66 -4.79
N LEU A 310 10.12 -3.47 -4.45
CA LEU A 310 9.62 -2.35 -3.64
C LEU A 310 9.49 -2.71 -2.14
N GLY A 311 10.01 -3.86 -1.73
CA GLY A 311 9.95 -4.33 -0.34
C GLY A 311 8.55 -4.77 0.12
N LEU A 312 7.61 -4.98 -0.81
CA LEU A 312 6.21 -5.29 -0.51
C LEU A 312 6.00 -6.68 0.12
N LYS A 313 7.00 -7.56 0.00
CA LYS A 313 6.94 -8.91 0.56
C LYS A 313 7.45 -9.03 2.01
N GLU A 314 8.03 -7.98 2.59
CA GLU A 314 8.56 -8.04 3.95
C GLU A 314 8.64 -6.66 4.60
N LEU A 315 9.53 -5.78 4.12
CA LEU A 315 9.90 -4.52 4.77
C LEU A 315 8.70 -3.59 4.95
N VAL A 316 7.96 -3.33 3.88
CA VAL A 316 6.86 -2.36 3.87
C VAL A 316 5.69 -2.81 4.76
N PRO A 317 5.11 -4.02 4.60
CA PRO A 317 3.99 -4.43 5.45
C PRO A 317 4.39 -4.57 6.91
N MET A 318 5.59 -5.09 7.21
CA MET A 318 6.05 -5.23 8.59
C MET A 318 6.34 -3.88 9.23
N GLY A 319 6.95 -2.95 8.49
CA GLY A 319 7.19 -1.60 8.99
C GLY A 319 5.90 -0.86 9.31
N MET A 320 4.92 -0.89 8.41
CA MET A 320 3.61 -0.25 8.62
C MET A 320 2.87 -0.80 9.85
N ILE A 321 2.79 -2.14 9.97
CA ILE A 321 2.02 -2.75 11.07
C ILE A 321 2.71 -2.54 12.41
N THR A 322 4.04 -2.62 12.48
CA THR A 322 4.79 -2.38 13.72
C THR A 322 4.75 -0.92 14.13
N GLN A 323 4.84 0.04 13.19
CA GLN A 323 4.69 1.46 13.46
C GLN A 323 3.29 1.78 14.00
N CYS A 324 2.25 1.21 13.38
CA CYS A 324 0.86 1.40 13.83
C CYS A 324 0.64 0.82 15.23
N GLU A 325 1.07 -0.41 15.50
CA GLU A 325 0.97 -1.03 16.84
C GLU A 325 1.74 -0.22 17.89
N ALA A 326 2.97 0.16 17.58
CA ALA A 326 3.82 0.92 18.50
C ALA A 326 3.17 2.25 18.91
N ALA A 327 2.61 2.98 17.97
CA ALA A 327 1.91 4.23 18.24
C ALA A 327 0.62 4.03 19.07
N ILE A 328 -0.08 2.90 18.91
CA ILE A 328 -1.27 2.59 19.73
C ILE A 328 -0.87 2.23 21.17
N ARG A 329 0.18 1.44 21.36
CA ARG A 329 0.57 0.84 22.65
C ARG A 329 1.66 1.60 23.38
N GLY A 330 2.29 2.62 22.75
CA GLY A 330 3.45 3.32 23.30
C GLY A 330 4.71 2.45 23.36
N LEU A 331 4.91 1.59 22.36
CA LEU A 331 6.09 0.73 22.24
C LEU A 331 7.22 1.44 21.49
N ASP A 332 8.45 1.03 21.72
CA ASP A 332 9.58 1.42 20.89
C ASP A 332 9.43 0.81 19.49
N CYS A 333 9.72 1.61 18.45
CA CYS A 333 9.67 1.22 17.06
C CYS A 333 10.85 1.83 16.31
N GLU A 334 11.32 1.14 15.26
CA GLU A 334 12.34 1.65 14.35
C GLU A 334 11.88 2.93 13.63
N TYR A 335 10.58 3.00 13.32
CA TYR A 335 9.97 4.12 12.60
C TYR A 335 9.25 5.06 13.58
N ALA A 336 9.64 6.33 13.58
CA ALA A 336 9.05 7.34 14.44
C ALA A 336 7.59 7.68 14.05
N GLU A 337 6.80 8.14 15.02
CA GLU A 337 5.46 8.68 14.72
C GLU A 337 5.58 9.96 13.87
N GLY A 338 4.83 10.03 12.77
CA GLY A 338 4.90 11.10 11.78
C GLY A 338 6.00 10.95 10.73
N GLU A 339 6.76 9.85 10.76
CA GLU A 339 7.83 9.61 9.78
C GLU A 339 7.27 9.31 8.38
N VAL A 340 7.96 9.86 7.37
CA VAL A 340 7.76 9.52 5.95
C VAL A 340 8.87 8.54 5.55
N VAL A 341 8.48 7.31 5.25
CA VAL A 341 9.40 6.24 4.87
C VAL A 341 9.28 5.98 3.37
N THR A 342 10.39 6.04 2.67
CA THR A 342 10.43 5.73 1.24
C THR A 342 10.71 4.25 1.02
N PHE A 343 9.99 3.61 0.12
CA PHE A 343 10.21 2.21 -0.27
C PHE A 343 11.60 2.02 -0.88
N PRO A 344 12.19 0.82 -0.76
CA PRO A 344 13.34 0.46 -1.57
C PRO A 344 12.96 0.42 -3.06
N HIS A 345 13.96 0.60 -3.92
CA HIS A 345 13.82 0.48 -5.37
C HIS A 345 14.95 -0.42 -5.88
N ASP A 346 15.00 -1.64 -5.37
CA ASP A 346 16.08 -2.56 -5.66
C ASP A 346 15.86 -3.23 -7.02
N LEU A 347 16.81 -3.04 -7.93
CA LEU A 347 16.76 -3.72 -9.22
C LEU A 347 16.98 -5.21 -9.02
N VAL A 348 16.03 -5.99 -9.51
CA VAL A 348 16.15 -7.45 -9.65
C VAL A 348 16.24 -7.78 -11.14
N ASP A 349 17.34 -8.39 -11.54
CA ASP A 349 17.62 -8.76 -12.93
C ASP A 349 18.13 -10.20 -13.05
N LEU A 350 18.57 -10.59 -14.25
CA LEU A 350 19.03 -11.96 -14.51
C LEU A 350 20.32 -12.33 -13.77
N THR A 351 20.97 -11.41 -13.07
CA THR A 351 22.19 -11.68 -12.29
C THR A 351 21.93 -11.93 -10.80
N ASN A 352 20.80 -11.46 -10.26
CA ASN A 352 20.49 -11.53 -8.82
C ASN A 352 19.09 -12.12 -8.50
N TYR A 353 18.29 -12.52 -9.48
CA TYR A 353 16.94 -13.06 -9.27
C TYR A 353 16.92 -14.33 -8.39
N GLU A 354 17.96 -15.17 -8.44
CA GLU A 354 18.06 -16.39 -7.62
C GLU A 354 18.23 -16.04 -6.13
N GLU A 355 19.02 -15.01 -5.83
CA GLU A 355 19.19 -14.50 -4.47
C GLU A 355 17.88 -13.92 -3.95
N THR A 356 17.18 -13.17 -4.77
CA THR A 356 15.86 -12.61 -4.45
C THR A 356 14.81 -13.71 -4.25
N ALA A 357 14.79 -14.72 -5.10
CA ALA A 357 13.92 -15.89 -4.96
C ALA A 357 14.17 -16.62 -3.64
N ALA A 358 15.45 -16.82 -3.29
CA ALA A 358 15.83 -17.44 -2.02
C ALA A 358 15.41 -16.59 -0.80
N LYS A 359 15.58 -15.26 -0.89
CA LYS A 359 15.12 -14.30 0.15
C LYS A 359 13.63 -14.45 0.45
N TYR A 360 12.80 -14.61 -0.58
CA TYR A 360 11.35 -14.69 -0.45
C TYR A 360 10.79 -16.14 -0.44
N ASN A 361 11.65 -17.16 -0.39
CA ASN A 361 11.29 -18.58 -0.42
C ASN A 361 10.45 -18.95 -1.67
N VAL A 362 10.78 -18.38 -2.83
CA VAL A 362 10.15 -18.69 -4.12
C VAL A 362 10.90 -19.83 -4.79
N GLU A 363 10.17 -20.88 -5.20
CA GLU A 363 10.73 -21.98 -6.00
C GLU A 363 10.77 -21.56 -7.49
N ILE A 364 11.96 -21.58 -8.12
CA ILE A 364 12.19 -21.15 -9.50
C ILE A 364 12.95 -22.20 -10.35
#